data_043615b0c6ec9511fe4f0060b795fc26
#
_entry.id   043615b0c6ec9511fe4f0060b795fc26
#
_cell.length_a   1.000
_cell.length_b   1.000
_cell.length_c   1.000
_cell.angle_alpha   90.00
_cell.angle_beta   90.00
_cell.angle_gamma   90.00
#
_symmetry.space_group_name_H-M   'P 1'
#
loop_
_entity.id
_entity.type
_entity.pdbx_description
1 polymer ?
#
loop_
_entity_poly.entity_id
_entity_poly.type
_entity_poly.pdbx_seq_one_letter_code
_entity_poly.pdbx_strand_id
1 'polypeptide(L)'
;MGILETAKPAIVICTRDRARATAFYRDTLGLNLAYEDRLVAVFSVGGVTLRVSTVADFIPHEHTILGFTVPVVEATVKALREKGVTFNIYKGFNQDECGILTVPGGNVRVAWFQDPDGNVLSVTNA
;
A
#
# COMPACT_ATOMS: atom_id res chain seq x y z
N MET A 1 32.91 3.14 3.92
CA MET A 1 31.84 3.48 2.99
C MET A 1 31.10 2.26 2.52
N GLY A 2 29.80 2.25 2.65
CA GLY A 2 28.96 1.15 2.17
C GLY A 2 28.75 1.22 0.67
N ILE A 3 28.69 0.07 0.01
CA ILE A 3 28.49 -0.03 -1.44
C ILE A 3 27.18 0.64 -1.87
N LEU A 4 26.13 0.49 -1.07
CA LEU A 4 24.81 1.03 -1.39
C LEU A 4 24.46 2.32 -0.63
N GLU A 5 25.44 2.93 0.02
CA GLU A 5 25.21 4.08 0.89
C GLU A 5 24.56 5.25 0.15
N THR A 6 24.92 5.48 -1.12
CA THR A 6 24.36 6.56 -1.93
C THR A 6 23.27 6.10 -2.89
N ALA A 7 22.88 4.83 -2.84
CA ALA A 7 21.84 4.31 -3.69
C ALA A 7 20.47 4.84 -3.25
N LYS A 8 19.55 4.94 -4.20
CA LYS A 8 18.16 5.30 -3.91
C LYS A 8 17.35 4.03 -3.80
N PRO A 9 16.68 3.78 -2.68
CA PRO A 9 15.85 2.59 -2.56
C PRO A 9 14.64 2.68 -3.49
N ALA A 10 14.21 1.53 -3.98
CA ALA A 10 12.98 1.39 -4.72
C ALA A 10 12.19 0.24 -4.10
N ILE A 11 10.88 0.45 -3.95
CA ILE A 11 9.96 -0.59 -3.49
C ILE A 11 9.45 -1.30 -4.73
N VAL A 12 9.44 -2.63 -4.72
CA VAL A 12 8.97 -3.42 -5.85
C VAL A 12 7.79 -4.27 -5.41
N ILE A 13 6.67 -4.11 -6.12
CA ILE A 13 5.44 -4.86 -5.91
C ILE A 13 5.11 -5.58 -7.20
N CYS A 14 4.58 -6.79 -7.11
CA CYS A 14 4.20 -7.57 -8.26
C CYS A 14 2.71 -7.46 -8.55
N THR A 15 2.36 -7.56 -9.82
CA THR A 15 0.96 -7.61 -10.27
C THR A 15 0.84 -8.63 -11.39
N ARG A 16 -0.36 -9.19 -11.54
CA ARG A 16 -0.70 -10.05 -12.69
C ARG A 16 -1.33 -9.26 -13.82
N ASP A 17 -1.72 -8.02 -13.56
CA ASP A 17 -2.41 -7.15 -14.53
C ASP A 17 -1.95 -5.71 -14.32
N ARG A 18 -0.99 -5.27 -15.14
CA ARG A 18 -0.38 -3.95 -15.00
C ARG A 18 -1.42 -2.83 -15.13
N ALA A 19 -2.36 -2.93 -16.07
CA ALA A 19 -3.34 -1.86 -16.28
C ALA A 19 -4.28 -1.71 -15.08
N ARG A 20 -4.71 -2.84 -14.49
CA ARG A 20 -5.55 -2.82 -13.29
C ARG A 20 -4.79 -2.26 -12.09
N ALA A 21 -3.53 -2.64 -11.94
CA ALA A 21 -2.69 -2.12 -10.85
C ALA A 21 -2.47 -0.61 -11.01
N THR A 22 -2.17 -0.14 -12.24
CA THR A 22 -2.00 1.29 -12.49
C THR A 22 -3.23 2.08 -12.09
N ALA A 23 -4.41 1.61 -12.47
CA ALA A 23 -5.67 2.30 -12.11
C ALA A 23 -5.84 2.38 -10.59
N PHE A 24 -5.54 1.31 -9.88
CA PHE A 24 -5.68 1.29 -8.42
C PHE A 24 -4.70 2.27 -7.75
N TYR A 25 -3.42 2.17 -8.06
CA TYR A 25 -2.41 3.01 -7.41
C TYR A 25 -2.51 4.47 -7.81
N ARG A 26 -2.85 4.76 -9.05
CA ARG A 26 -3.02 6.14 -9.54
C ARG A 26 -4.35 6.74 -9.09
N ASP A 27 -5.47 6.05 -9.35
CA ASP A 27 -6.79 6.65 -9.22
C ASP A 27 -7.39 6.44 -7.83
N THR A 28 -7.25 5.24 -7.26
CA THR A 28 -7.78 4.94 -5.93
C THR A 28 -6.89 5.47 -4.83
N LEU A 29 -5.58 5.20 -4.90
CA LEU A 29 -4.65 5.67 -3.88
C LEU A 29 -4.14 7.09 -4.14
N GLY A 30 -4.28 7.59 -5.35
CA GLY A 30 -3.87 8.96 -5.69
C GLY A 30 -2.37 9.15 -5.82
N LEU A 31 -1.62 8.09 -6.14
CA LEU A 31 -0.17 8.20 -6.28
C LEU A 31 0.21 8.81 -7.62
N ASN A 32 1.36 9.48 -7.66
CA ASN A 32 1.88 10.12 -8.85
C ASN A 32 2.54 9.09 -9.78
N LEU A 33 1.91 8.83 -10.94
CA LEU A 33 2.46 7.95 -11.96
C LEU A 33 3.57 8.68 -12.71
N ALA A 34 4.80 8.17 -12.60
CA ALA A 34 5.96 8.76 -13.23
C ALA A 34 6.27 8.14 -14.59
N TYR A 35 5.97 6.85 -14.77
CA TYR A 35 6.27 6.11 -16.00
C TYR A 35 5.43 4.85 -16.03
N GLU A 36 5.02 4.44 -17.23
CA GLU A 36 4.44 3.11 -17.41
C GLU A 36 4.75 2.59 -18.81
N ASP A 37 4.86 1.28 -18.90
CA ASP A 37 4.91 0.57 -20.17
C ASP A 37 4.07 -0.70 -20.05
N ARG A 38 4.23 -1.63 -20.96
CA ARG A 38 3.43 -2.86 -20.99
C ARG A 38 3.64 -3.73 -19.74
N LEU A 39 4.82 -3.68 -19.13
CA LEU A 39 5.21 -4.58 -18.04
C LEU A 39 5.30 -3.93 -16.68
N VAL A 40 5.53 -2.62 -16.61
CA VAL A 40 5.79 -1.94 -15.35
C VAL A 40 5.08 -0.60 -15.28
N ALA A 41 4.66 -0.24 -14.07
CA ALA A 41 4.21 1.10 -13.72
C ALA A 41 5.09 1.61 -12.58
N VAL A 42 5.57 2.83 -12.69
CA VAL A 42 6.48 3.44 -11.72
C VAL A 42 5.82 4.67 -11.13
N PHE A 43 5.74 4.70 -9.81
CA PHE A 43 5.14 5.81 -9.07
C PHE A 43 6.18 6.48 -8.18
N SER A 44 5.99 7.76 -7.95
CA SER A 44 6.76 8.52 -6.97
C SER A 44 5.90 8.75 -5.74
N VAL A 45 6.37 8.31 -4.59
CA VAL A 45 5.62 8.35 -3.34
C VAL A 45 6.54 8.85 -2.23
N GLY A 46 6.30 10.06 -1.72
CA GLY A 46 7.08 10.60 -0.61
C GLY A 46 8.59 10.59 -0.84
N GLY A 47 9.02 10.83 -2.07
CA GLY A 47 10.44 10.79 -2.43
C GLY A 47 11.00 9.40 -2.68
N VAL A 48 10.16 8.37 -2.62
CA VAL A 48 10.56 6.98 -2.84
C VAL A 48 9.92 6.47 -4.13
N THR A 49 10.66 5.67 -4.89
CA THR A 49 10.14 5.04 -6.10
C THR A 49 9.41 3.76 -5.74
N LEU A 50 8.18 3.64 -6.23
CA LEU A 50 7.38 2.40 -6.15
C LEU A 50 7.27 1.84 -7.56
N ARG A 51 7.75 0.60 -7.75
CA ARG A 51 7.74 -0.07 -9.04
C ARG A 51 6.77 -1.24 -8.97
N VAL A 52 5.74 -1.21 -9.82
CA VAL A 52 4.75 -2.29 -9.90
C VAL A 52 5.05 -3.08 -11.17
N SER A 53 5.56 -4.29 -11.01
CA SER A 53 6.07 -5.12 -12.10
C SER A 53 5.18 -6.31 -12.37
N THR A 54 4.98 -6.63 -13.65
CA THR A 54 4.13 -7.75 -14.06
C THR A 54 4.86 -9.08 -13.88
N VAL A 55 4.24 -9.99 -13.12
CA VAL A 55 4.70 -11.36 -12.94
C VAL A 55 3.47 -12.26 -13.09
N ALA A 56 3.40 -13.02 -14.18
CA ALA A 56 2.18 -13.74 -14.57
C ALA A 56 1.71 -14.73 -13.49
N ASP A 57 2.62 -15.43 -12.86
CA ASP A 57 2.31 -16.47 -11.86
C ASP A 57 2.40 -15.95 -10.43
N PHE A 58 2.34 -14.65 -10.25
CA PHE A 58 2.51 -14.03 -8.94
C PHE A 58 1.41 -14.48 -7.97
N ILE A 59 1.83 -14.85 -6.76
CA ILE A 59 0.95 -15.15 -5.63
C ILE A 59 1.30 -14.16 -4.51
N PRO A 60 0.33 -13.35 -4.05
CA PRO A 60 0.62 -12.37 -3.00
C PRO A 60 0.87 -13.03 -1.65
N HIS A 61 1.63 -12.34 -0.81
CA HIS A 61 1.84 -12.74 0.58
C HIS A 61 0.69 -12.25 1.45
N GLU A 62 0.52 -12.90 2.60
CA GLU A 62 -0.52 -12.53 3.55
C GLU A 62 -0.07 -11.40 4.51
N HIS A 63 1.22 -11.09 4.52
CA HIS A 63 1.75 -10.02 5.36
C HIS A 63 1.84 -8.70 4.58
N THR A 64 1.91 -7.60 5.31
CA THR A 64 2.06 -6.26 4.72
C THR A 64 3.36 -6.15 3.94
N ILE A 65 3.26 -5.71 2.69
CA ILE A 65 4.44 -5.48 1.84
C ILE A 65 4.70 -4.00 1.59
N LEU A 66 3.73 -3.14 1.85
CA LEU A 66 3.87 -1.70 1.68
C LEU A 66 3.00 -1.00 2.72
N GLY A 67 3.64 -0.16 3.54
CA GLY A 67 2.95 0.66 4.52
C GLY A 67 3.07 2.14 4.17
N PHE A 68 2.00 2.87 4.44
CA PHE A 68 1.99 4.32 4.30
C PHE A 68 1.88 4.94 5.69
N THR A 69 2.79 5.84 6.04
CA THR A 69 2.69 6.62 7.26
C THR A 69 1.90 7.89 6.96
N VAL A 70 0.82 8.10 7.70
CA VAL A 70 -0.07 9.24 7.51
C VAL A 70 -0.30 9.94 8.86
N PRO A 71 -0.61 11.24 8.86
CA PRO A 71 -0.80 11.95 10.13
C PRO A 71 -2.09 11.54 10.87
N VAL A 72 -3.17 11.24 10.15
CA VAL A 72 -4.47 10.89 10.76
C VAL A 72 -5.02 9.67 10.06
N VAL A 73 -4.94 8.52 10.71
CA VAL A 73 -5.37 7.23 10.13
C VAL A 73 -6.86 7.24 9.82
N GLU A 74 -7.70 7.75 10.71
CA GLU A 74 -9.15 7.78 10.53
C GLU A 74 -9.56 8.53 9.27
N ALA A 75 -8.93 9.67 9.01
CA ALA A 75 -9.23 10.49 7.84
C ALA A 75 -8.83 9.77 6.55
N THR A 76 -7.67 9.12 6.55
CA THR A 76 -7.18 8.36 5.40
C THR A 76 -8.08 7.15 5.13
N VAL A 77 -8.43 6.40 6.17
CA VAL A 77 -9.33 5.24 6.03
C VAL A 77 -10.68 5.66 5.46
N LYS A 78 -11.25 6.75 5.98
CA LYS A 78 -12.51 7.28 5.47
C LYS A 78 -12.42 7.63 3.99
N ALA A 79 -11.37 8.36 3.59
CA ALA A 79 -11.17 8.77 2.21
C ALA A 79 -11.01 7.56 1.28
N LEU A 80 -10.24 6.55 1.69
CA LEU A 80 -10.06 5.34 0.89
C LEU A 80 -11.35 4.52 0.79
N ARG A 81 -12.13 4.44 1.85
CA ARG A 81 -13.42 3.76 1.81
C ARG A 81 -14.39 4.46 0.84
N GLU A 82 -14.36 5.77 0.77
CA GLU A 82 -15.16 6.54 -0.19
C GLU A 82 -14.73 6.26 -1.65
N LYS A 83 -13.50 5.81 -1.85
CA LYS A 83 -12.99 5.35 -3.15
C LYS A 83 -13.26 3.88 -3.41
N GLY A 84 -13.95 3.19 -2.52
CA GLY A 84 -14.32 1.79 -2.70
C GLY A 84 -13.36 0.78 -2.06
N VAL A 85 -12.40 1.23 -1.28
CA VAL A 85 -11.48 0.32 -0.59
C VAL A 85 -12.17 -0.32 0.59
N THR A 86 -12.04 -1.64 0.71
CA THR A 86 -12.51 -2.40 1.87
C THR A 86 -11.32 -2.76 2.75
N PHE A 87 -11.40 -2.44 4.04
CA PHE A 87 -10.32 -2.72 4.97
C PHE A 87 -10.48 -4.12 5.56
N ASN A 88 -9.34 -4.79 5.76
CA ASN A 88 -9.30 -6.16 6.25
C ASN A 88 -9.65 -6.20 7.74
N ILE A 89 -10.47 -7.18 8.12
CA ILE A 89 -10.76 -7.47 9.53
C ILE A 89 -10.10 -8.81 9.85
N TYR A 90 -9.22 -8.82 10.85
CA TYR A 90 -8.49 -10.01 11.27
C TYR A 90 -9.06 -10.55 12.56
N LYS A 91 -9.37 -11.84 12.56
CA LYS A 91 -9.86 -12.52 13.75
C LYS A 91 -8.81 -12.45 14.86
N GLY A 92 -9.25 -12.06 16.05
CA GLY A 92 -8.37 -11.93 17.20
C GLY A 92 -7.75 -10.55 17.38
N PHE A 93 -7.89 -9.67 16.39
CA PHE A 93 -7.47 -8.28 16.54
C PHE A 93 -8.65 -7.44 17.02
N ASN A 94 -8.35 -6.50 17.89
CA ASN A 94 -9.38 -5.57 18.41
C ASN A 94 -9.48 -4.36 17.48
N GLN A 95 -10.07 -4.57 16.32
CA GLN A 95 -10.29 -3.53 15.32
C GLN A 95 -11.68 -2.91 15.48
N ASP A 96 -11.80 -1.63 15.15
CA ASP A 96 -13.13 -1.01 15.09
C ASP A 96 -13.88 -1.45 13.84
N GLU A 97 -15.08 -0.94 13.64
CA GLU A 97 -15.92 -1.32 12.49
C GLU A 97 -15.34 -0.90 11.14
N CYS A 98 -14.41 0.06 11.13
CA CYS A 98 -13.72 0.50 9.92
C CYS A 98 -12.43 -0.28 9.66
N GLY A 99 -12.04 -1.16 10.56
CA GLY A 99 -10.83 -1.96 10.45
C GLY A 99 -9.62 -1.35 11.14
N ILE A 100 -9.79 -0.28 11.91
CA ILE A 100 -8.68 0.40 12.57
C ILE A 100 -8.36 -0.28 13.90
N LEU A 101 -7.10 -0.69 14.04
CA LEU A 101 -6.55 -1.21 15.29
C LEU A 101 -5.82 -0.09 16.00
N THR A 102 -6.14 0.14 17.28
CA THR A 102 -5.36 1.02 18.14
C THR A 102 -4.41 0.16 18.95
N VAL A 103 -3.11 0.43 18.84
CA VAL A 103 -2.10 -0.32 19.59
C VAL A 103 -2.21 0.02 21.07
N PRO A 104 -2.31 -1.00 21.95
CA PRO A 104 -2.44 -0.75 23.39
C PRO A 104 -1.31 0.10 23.94
N GLY A 105 -1.65 1.04 24.84
CA GLY A 105 -0.70 1.88 25.53
C GLY A 105 -0.24 3.11 24.79
N GLY A 106 -0.83 3.43 23.62
CA GLY A 106 -0.42 4.59 22.87
C GLY A 106 -1.47 5.08 21.89
N ASN A 107 -1.04 5.99 21.02
CA ASN A 107 -1.89 6.60 20.00
C ASN A 107 -1.62 6.04 18.60
N VAL A 108 -0.87 4.95 18.52
CA VAL A 108 -0.57 4.33 17.23
C VAL A 108 -1.78 3.57 16.73
N ARG A 109 -2.19 3.87 15.52
CA ARG A 109 -3.28 3.21 14.83
C ARG A 109 -2.79 2.64 13.52
N VAL A 110 -3.39 1.53 13.12
CA VAL A 110 -3.05 0.86 11.86
C VAL A 110 -4.31 0.23 11.26
N ALA A 111 -4.39 0.26 9.94
CA ALA A 111 -5.43 -0.44 9.20
C ALA A 111 -4.82 -1.06 7.95
N TRP A 112 -5.36 -2.21 7.54
CA TRP A 112 -4.84 -2.99 6.41
C TRP A 112 -5.88 -3.13 5.33
N PHE A 113 -5.42 -3.10 4.09
CA PHE A 113 -6.27 -3.33 2.93
C PHE A 113 -5.46 -4.05 1.86
N GLN A 114 -6.10 -4.41 0.77
CA GLN A 114 -5.45 -5.14 -0.31
C GLN A 114 -5.55 -4.36 -1.62
N ASP A 115 -4.51 -4.50 -2.45
CA ASP A 115 -4.61 -4.05 -3.84
C ASP A 115 -5.39 -5.10 -4.67
N PRO A 116 -5.65 -4.85 -5.97
CA PRO A 116 -6.42 -5.80 -6.79
C PRO A 116 -5.80 -7.18 -6.93
N ASP A 117 -4.50 -7.32 -6.73
CA ASP A 117 -3.81 -8.61 -6.77
C ASP A 117 -3.83 -9.35 -5.44
N GLY A 118 -4.27 -8.70 -4.38
CA GLY A 118 -4.26 -9.28 -3.04
C GLY A 118 -3.02 -8.93 -2.22
N ASN A 119 -2.14 -8.07 -2.72
CA ASN A 119 -1.03 -7.55 -1.92
C ASN A 119 -1.58 -6.79 -0.73
N VAL A 120 -1.02 -7.05 0.46
CA VAL A 120 -1.48 -6.40 1.69
C VAL A 120 -0.72 -5.10 1.91
N LEU A 121 -1.48 -4.04 2.10
CA LEU A 121 -1.00 -2.69 2.31
C LEU A 121 -1.52 -2.19 3.66
N SER A 122 -0.84 -1.21 4.23
CA SER A 122 -1.29 -0.63 5.49
C SER A 122 -1.20 0.88 5.51
N VAL A 123 -2.01 1.50 6.35
CA VAL A 123 -1.87 2.90 6.73
C VAL A 123 -1.71 2.96 8.25
N THR A 124 -0.78 3.77 8.71
CA THR A 124 -0.48 3.93 10.13
C THR A 124 0.05 5.33 10.39
N ASN A 125 -0.05 5.77 11.63
CA ASN A 125 0.55 7.05 12.05
C ASN A 125 1.87 6.86 12.82
N ALA A 126 2.38 5.65 12.82
CA ALA A 126 3.65 5.36 13.47
C ALA A 126 4.85 5.63 12.57
#